data_969bfa91b610511dc1d81755daade71e
#
_entry.id   969bfa91b610511dc1d81755daade71e
#
_cell.length_a   1.000
_cell.length_b   1.000
_cell.length_c   1.000
_cell.angle_alpha   90.00
_cell.angle_beta   90.00
_cell.angle_gamma   90.00
#
_symmetry.space_group_name_H-M   'P 1'
#
loop_
_entity.id
_entity.type
_entity.pdbx_description
1 polymer ?
#
loop_
_entity_poly.entity_id
_entity_poly.type
_entity_poly.pdbx_seq_one_letter_code
_entity_poly.pdbx_strand_id
1 'polypeptide(L)'
;VLSEGTRDYFKETYGRETFFIPNGIDVPNEKKADIITKKYGLEKDGYILFLARIVPEKGLHYLIDAFMHTDTDKKLVIAGGVSHSSEYAKQIHDMAKDDRIIFTGFVEGDELWELYYNCRMYVLPSDVEGMPISLLEAMACGCECLVSDIDTAKNVVGEYGYTFKKSDVNDLKNKLCEILGKPKADKAE
;
A
#
# COMPACT_ATOMS: atom_id res chain seq x y z
N VAL A 1 -20.95 9.56 0.80
CA VAL A 1 -19.88 9.03 1.68
C VAL A 1 -19.22 7.82 1.03
N LEU A 2 -17.98 7.54 1.41
CA LEU A 2 -17.13 6.50 0.81
C LEU A 2 -17.11 5.17 1.61
N SER A 3 -17.79 5.10 2.76
CA SER A 3 -17.93 3.86 3.51
C SER A 3 -19.26 3.79 4.24
N GLU A 4 -19.73 2.57 4.50
CA GLU A 4 -20.94 2.36 5.29
C GLU A 4 -20.81 2.86 6.72
N GLY A 5 -19.63 2.64 7.36
CA GLY A 5 -19.38 3.18 8.69
C GLY A 5 -19.44 4.69 8.75
N THR A 6 -18.99 5.40 7.71
CA THR A 6 -19.18 6.86 7.60
C THR A 6 -20.66 7.24 7.44
N ARG A 7 -21.44 6.48 6.67
CA ARG A 7 -22.89 6.69 6.53
C ARG A 7 -23.59 6.57 7.88
N ASP A 8 -23.29 5.51 8.63
CA ASP A 8 -23.90 5.24 9.93
C ASP A 8 -23.49 6.30 10.96
N TYR A 9 -22.22 6.73 10.97
CA TYR A 9 -21.77 7.85 11.80
C TYR A 9 -22.55 9.16 11.53
N PHE A 10 -22.77 9.52 10.27
CA PHE A 10 -23.54 10.74 9.95
C PHE A 10 -24.99 10.62 10.37
N LYS A 11 -25.60 9.44 10.24
CA LYS A 11 -26.94 9.18 10.69
C LYS A 11 -27.08 9.27 12.21
N GLU A 12 -26.19 8.61 12.95
CA GLU A 12 -26.22 8.56 14.41
C GLU A 12 -25.85 9.90 15.05
N THR A 13 -24.80 10.56 14.52
CA THR A 13 -24.26 11.78 15.14
C THR A 13 -25.06 13.03 14.77
N TYR A 14 -25.53 13.11 13.53
CA TYR A 14 -26.14 14.32 12.98
C TYR A 14 -27.60 14.12 12.52
N GLY A 15 -28.17 12.91 12.66
CA GLY A 15 -29.50 12.58 12.13
C GLY A 15 -29.60 12.72 10.62
N ARG A 16 -28.48 12.66 9.90
CA ARG A 16 -28.42 12.95 8.47
C ARG A 16 -28.28 11.70 7.62
N GLU A 17 -29.23 11.46 6.75
CA GLU A 17 -29.12 10.41 5.72
C GLU A 17 -28.10 10.82 4.66
N THR A 18 -27.23 9.87 4.28
CA THR A 18 -26.22 10.05 3.24
C THR A 18 -26.23 8.86 2.28
N PHE A 19 -25.77 9.08 1.05
CA PHE A 19 -25.64 8.02 0.06
C PHE A 19 -24.22 7.44 0.11
N PHE A 20 -24.11 6.13 0.07
CA PHE A 20 -22.84 5.43 -0.14
C PHE A 20 -22.55 5.39 -1.64
N ILE A 21 -21.48 6.04 -2.06
CA ILE A 21 -20.99 6.06 -3.44
C ILE A 21 -19.50 5.67 -3.39
N PRO A 22 -19.18 4.42 -3.72
CA PRO A 22 -17.78 3.96 -3.70
C PRO A 22 -16.95 4.62 -4.80
N ASN A 23 -15.62 4.69 -4.58
CA ASN A 23 -14.70 5.02 -5.64
C ASN A 23 -14.67 3.91 -6.69
N GLY A 24 -14.54 4.29 -7.95
CA GLY A 24 -14.18 3.40 -9.06
C GLY A 24 -12.79 3.78 -9.58
N ILE A 25 -12.19 2.88 -10.33
CA ILE A 25 -10.89 3.08 -10.98
C ILE A 25 -10.95 2.57 -12.42
N ASP A 26 -10.17 3.21 -13.29
CA ASP A 26 -9.86 2.72 -14.63
C ASP A 26 -8.51 2.02 -14.59
N VAL A 27 -8.46 0.77 -15.03
CA VAL A 27 -7.25 -0.06 -15.02
C VAL A 27 -6.74 -0.24 -16.44
N PRO A 28 -5.52 0.20 -16.76
CA PRO A 28 -4.94 -0.04 -18.08
C PRO A 28 -4.55 -1.51 -18.24
N ASN A 29 -4.28 -1.89 -19.46
CA ASN A 29 -3.72 -3.20 -19.76
C ASN A 29 -2.42 -3.43 -19.00
N GLU A 30 -2.11 -4.70 -18.71
CA GLU A 30 -0.89 -5.10 -18.01
C GLU A 30 0.36 -4.44 -18.60
N LYS A 31 1.20 -3.89 -17.72
CA LYS A 31 2.48 -3.24 -18.06
C LYS A 31 3.64 -4.12 -17.64
N LYS A 32 4.54 -4.40 -18.57
CA LYS A 32 5.82 -5.04 -18.26
C LYS A 32 6.78 -4.02 -17.67
N ALA A 33 7.69 -4.48 -16.81
CA ALA A 33 8.75 -3.64 -16.26
C ALA A 33 9.71 -3.16 -17.39
N ASP A 34 9.74 -1.86 -17.62
CA ASP A 34 10.68 -1.20 -18.53
C ASP A 34 11.20 0.11 -17.92
N ILE A 35 10.32 1.07 -17.61
CA ILE A 35 10.67 2.36 -17.02
C ILE A 35 11.28 2.12 -15.62
N ILE A 36 10.61 1.31 -14.79
CA ILE A 36 11.06 1.02 -13.43
C ILE A 36 12.38 0.24 -13.39
N THR A 37 12.63 -0.60 -14.39
CA THR A 37 13.91 -1.31 -14.52
C THR A 37 15.03 -0.33 -14.88
N LYS A 38 14.80 0.56 -15.84
CA LYS A 38 15.79 1.55 -16.28
C LYS A 38 16.12 2.59 -15.20
N LYS A 39 15.09 3.05 -14.46
CA LYS A 39 15.27 4.09 -13.45
C LYS A 39 15.78 3.57 -12.11
N TYR A 40 15.31 2.42 -11.66
CA TYR A 40 15.48 1.94 -10.28
C TYR A 40 16.10 0.54 -10.18
N GLY A 41 16.36 -0.12 -11.31
CA GLY A 41 16.84 -1.50 -11.31
C GLY A 41 15.84 -2.47 -10.68
N LEU A 42 14.54 -2.23 -10.90
CA LEU A 42 13.47 -3.08 -10.39
C LEU A 42 13.08 -4.14 -11.42
N GLU A 43 12.86 -5.35 -10.94
CA GLU A 43 12.41 -6.49 -11.72
C GLU A 43 11.07 -7.00 -11.21
N LYS A 44 10.36 -7.75 -12.03
CA LYS A 44 9.09 -8.37 -11.65
C LYS A 44 9.27 -9.22 -10.39
N ASP A 45 8.35 -9.07 -9.46
CA ASP A 45 8.30 -9.73 -8.15
C ASP A 45 9.55 -9.50 -7.25
N GLY A 46 10.42 -8.54 -7.62
CA GLY A 46 11.63 -8.19 -6.89
C GLY A 46 11.44 -7.20 -5.73
N TYR A 47 10.22 -6.69 -5.50
CA TYR A 47 10.01 -5.63 -4.51
C TYR A 47 8.62 -5.64 -3.87
N ILE A 48 8.57 -5.05 -2.68
CA ILE A 48 7.35 -4.68 -1.96
C ILE A 48 7.03 -3.23 -2.32
N LEU A 49 5.79 -2.92 -2.63
CA LEU A 49 5.35 -1.57 -3.00
C LEU A 49 4.53 -0.93 -1.88
N PHE A 50 4.94 0.25 -1.43
CA PHE A 50 4.12 1.23 -0.73
C PHE A 50 3.84 2.39 -1.68
N LEU A 51 2.57 2.76 -1.87
CA LEU A 51 2.19 3.87 -2.71
C LEU A 51 1.10 4.72 -2.04
N ALA A 52 1.52 5.83 -1.46
CA ALA A 52 0.64 6.82 -0.81
C ALA A 52 1.43 8.11 -0.54
N ARG A 53 0.73 9.16 -0.12
CA ARG A 53 1.38 10.36 0.44
C ARG A 53 2.22 9.99 1.66
N ILE A 54 3.38 10.60 1.81
CA ILE A 54 4.25 10.40 2.98
C ILE A 54 3.76 11.31 4.11
N VAL A 55 2.80 10.78 4.90
CA VAL A 55 2.18 11.44 6.06
C VAL A 55 1.98 10.41 7.19
N PRO A 56 1.96 10.84 8.46
CA PRO A 56 1.92 9.92 9.60
C PRO A 56 0.80 8.88 9.53
N GLU A 57 -0.41 9.30 9.16
CA GLU A 57 -1.60 8.44 9.09
C GLU A 57 -1.52 7.32 8.06
N LYS A 58 -0.56 7.38 7.12
CA LYS A 58 -0.30 6.29 6.17
C LYS A 58 0.62 5.19 6.71
N GLY A 59 1.17 5.37 7.90
CA GLY A 59 1.87 4.34 8.66
C GLY A 59 3.19 3.83 8.03
N LEU A 60 3.82 4.61 7.13
CA LEU A 60 5.05 4.19 6.45
C LEU A 60 6.18 3.85 7.43
N HIS A 61 6.23 4.50 8.58
CA HIS A 61 7.21 4.22 9.63
C HIS A 61 7.06 2.78 10.20
N TYR A 62 5.83 2.25 10.30
CA TYR A 62 5.63 0.84 10.69
C TYR A 62 6.19 -0.13 9.65
N LEU A 63 5.97 0.19 8.36
CA LEU A 63 6.45 -0.66 7.28
C LEU A 63 7.97 -0.67 7.19
N ILE A 64 8.62 0.49 7.30
CA ILE A 64 10.08 0.57 7.29
C ILE A 64 10.66 -0.24 8.45
N ASP A 65 10.14 -0.06 9.67
CA ASP A 65 10.59 -0.79 10.85
C ASP A 65 10.40 -2.31 10.67
N ALA A 66 9.22 -2.75 10.25
CA ALA A 66 8.96 -4.16 9.97
C ALA A 66 9.89 -4.73 8.88
N PHE A 67 10.11 -3.99 7.79
CA PHE A 67 10.96 -4.39 6.68
C PHE A 67 12.42 -4.53 7.09
N MET A 68 12.96 -3.59 7.88
CA MET A 68 14.34 -3.64 8.39
C MET A 68 14.62 -4.90 9.22
N HIS A 69 13.59 -5.48 9.82
CA HIS A 69 13.68 -6.71 10.61
C HIS A 69 13.18 -7.96 9.87
N THR A 70 12.89 -7.84 8.55
CA THR A 70 12.48 -8.97 7.71
C THR A 70 13.67 -9.47 6.91
N ASP A 71 13.94 -10.77 7.01
CA ASP A 71 14.97 -11.44 6.20
C ASP A 71 14.43 -11.69 4.79
N THR A 72 14.83 -10.84 3.84
CA THR A 72 14.39 -10.92 2.45
C THR A 72 15.41 -10.26 1.50
N ASP A 73 15.50 -10.78 0.29
CA ASP A 73 16.25 -10.19 -0.83
C ASP A 73 15.47 -9.10 -1.57
N LYS A 74 14.19 -8.95 -1.26
CA LYS A 74 13.30 -7.98 -1.92
C LYS A 74 13.65 -6.54 -1.55
N LYS A 75 13.39 -5.63 -2.47
CA LYS A 75 13.47 -4.20 -2.21
C LYS A 75 12.16 -3.67 -1.62
N LEU A 76 12.22 -2.58 -0.87
CA LEU A 76 11.03 -1.81 -0.48
C LEU A 76 10.99 -0.54 -1.34
N VAL A 77 9.97 -0.42 -2.18
CA VAL A 77 9.75 0.75 -3.02
C VAL A 77 8.70 1.65 -2.38
N ILE A 78 9.09 2.88 -2.10
CA ILE A 78 8.25 3.92 -1.50
C ILE A 78 7.94 4.95 -2.58
N ALA A 79 6.72 4.88 -3.12
CA ALA A 79 6.21 5.78 -4.14
C ALA A 79 5.22 6.77 -3.52
N GLY A 80 5.45 8.06 -3.72
CA GLY A 80 4.59 9.13 -3.25
C GLY A 80 5.34 10.39 -2.89
N GLY A 81 4.60 11.49 -2.92
CA GLY A 81 5.12 12.82 -2.58
C GLY A 81 5.03 13.11 -1.08
N VAL A 82 5.90 14.00 -0.63
CA VAL A 82 5.83 14.60 0.70
C VAL A 82 4.74 15.67 0.69
N SER A 83 3.77 15.57 1.61
CA SER A 83 2.75 16.59 1.83
C SER A 83 3.07 17.33 3.11
N HIS A 84 3.27 18.65 3.05
CA HIS A 84 3.36 19.64 4.13
C HIS A 84 4.06 19.29 5.47
N SER A 85 4.40 18.03 5.74
CA SER A 85 5.07 17.57 6.97
C SER A 85 6.55 17.28 6.71
N SER A 86 7.37 18.33 6.58
CA SER A 86 8.82 18.20 6.37
C SER A 86 9.52 17.41 7.50
N GLU A 87 8.98 17.46 8.71
CA GLU A 87 9.53 16.75 9.88
C GLU A 87 9.31 15.24 9.80
N TYR A 88 8.09 14.80 9.46
CA TYR A 88 7.81 13.37 9.28
C TYR A 88 8.59 12.78 8.09
N ALA A 89 8.67 13.51 6.98
CA ALA A 89 9.48 13.07 5.84
C ALA A 89 10.95 12.89 6.21
N LYS A 90 11.50 13.82 7.01
CA LYS A 90 12.86 13.69 7.53
C LYS A 90 13.00 12.46 8.42
N GLN A 91 12.07 12.23 9.35
CA GLN A 91 12.04 11.02 10.17
C GLN A 91 12.05 9.75 9.31
N ILE A 92 11.22 9.67 8.29
CA ILE A 92 11.16 8.54 7.35
C ILE A 92 12.49 8.30 6.66
N HIS A 93 13.14 9.35 6.15
CA HIS A 93 14.46 9.23 5.53
C HIS A 93 15.56 8.82 6.53
N ASP A 94 15.46 9.28 7.78
CA ASP A 94 16.39 8.90 8.84
C ASP A 94 16.21 7.43 9.27
N MET A 95 15.02 6.88 9.17
CA MET A 95 14.73 5.46 9.42
C MET A 95 15.16 4.55 8.27
N ALA A 96 15.02 5.00 7.04
CA ALA A 96 15.23 4.22 5.81
C ALA A 96 16.73 4.13 5.42
N LYS A 97 17.59 3.67 6.34
CA LYS A 97 19.04 3.56 6.12
C LYS A 97 19.44 2.14 5.66
N ASP A 98 18.80 1.67 4.59
CA ASP A 98 19.06 0.37 3.98
C ASP A 98 19.04 0.55 2.46
N ASP A 99 20.04 0.06 1.76
CA ASP A 99 20.19 0.17 0.30
C ASP A 99 19.05 -0.54 -0.47
N ARG A 100 18.31 -1.42 0.19
CA ARG A 100 17.11 -2.06 -0.37
C ARG A 100 15.89 -1.14 -0.40
N ILE A 101 15.92 0.02 0.28
CA ILE A 101 14.79 0.96 0.32
C ILE A 101 14.96 2.02 -0.76
N ILE A 102 14.00 2.10 -1.68
CA ILE A 102 14.03 3.00 -2.83
C ILE A 102 12.87 3.99 -2.74
N PHE A 103 13.18 5.26 -2.76
CA PHE A 103 12.20 6.34 -2.88
C PHE A 103 12.09 6.78 -4.33
N THR A 104 10.91 6.66 -4.93
CA THR A 104 10.67 7.10 -6.31
C THR A 104 10.23 8.57 -6.39
N GLY A 105 9.72 9.12 -5.26
CA GLY A 105 8.95 10.35 -5.28
C GLY A 105 7.55 10.13 -5.86
N PHE A 106 6.93 11.21 -6.33
CA PHE A 106 5.63 11.14 -7.00
C PHE A 106 5.77 10.45 -8.37
N VAL A 107 4.88 9.51 -8.65
CA VAL A 107 4.84 8.73 -9.90
C VAL A 107 3.44 8.81 -10.51
N GLU A 108 3.37 8.78 -11.85
CA GLU A 108 2.13 8.80 -12.62
C GLU A 108 2.30 8.08 -13.97
N GLY A 109 1.21 7.93 -14.71
CA GLY A 109 1.22 7.34 -16.04
C GLY A 109 1.72 5.89 -16.05
N ASP A 110 2.49 5.53 -17.07
CA ASP A 110 2.98 4.15 -17.25
C ASP A 110 3.91 3.69 -16.12
N GLU A 111 4.69 4.59 -15.55
CA GLU A 111 5.58 4.28 -14.41
C GLU A 111 4.79 3.80 -13.17
N LEU A 112 3.67 4.46 -12.87
CA LEU A 112 2.76 4.06 -11.78
C LEU A 112 2.22 2.64 -12.00
N TRP A 113 1.74 2.36 -13.21
CA TRP A 113 1.16 1.07 -13.53
C TRP A 113 2.20 -0.05 -13.60
N GLU A 114 3.42 0.24 -14.11
CA GLU A 114 4.52 -0.72 -14.03
C GLU A 114 4.83 -1.09 -12.59
N LEU A 115 4.81 -0.13 -11.65
CA LEU A 115 5.03 -0.42 -10.23
C LEU A 115 3.97 -1.37 -9.65
N TYR A 116 2.69 -1.19 -9.98
CA TYR A 116 1.65 -2.11 -9.52
C TYR A 116 1.77 -3.50 -10.15
N TYR A 117 1.87 -3.56 -11.47
CA TYR A 117 1.84 -4.85 -12.18
C TYR A 117 3.03 -5.76 -11.89
N ASN A 118 4.15 -5.19 -11.47
CA ASN A 118 5.40 -5.94 -11.28
C ASN A 118 5.85 -6.08 -9.83
N CYS A 119 5.12 -5.54 -8.84
CA CYS A 119 5.47 -5.76 -7.44
C CYS A 119 5.18 -7.20 -6.99
N ARG A 120 5.94 -7.66 -6.00
CA ARG A 120 5.66 -8.93 -5.31
C ARG A 120 4.40 -8.82 -4.46
N MET A 121 4.25 -7.69 -3.77
CA MET A 121 3.08 -7.36 -2.98
C MET A 121 2.95 -5.85 -2.79
N TYR A 122 1.73 -5.41 -2.55
CA TYR A 122 1.39 -4.04 -2.15
C TYR A 122 1.08 -3.98 -0.65
N VAL A 123 1.62 -2.99 0.07
CA VAL A 123 1.39 -2.84 1.51
C VAL A 123 0.84 -1.44 1.82
N LEU A 124 -0.30 -1.40 2.52
CA LEU A 124 -0.93 -0.17 3.00
C LEU A 124 -1.11 -0.21 4.52
N PRO A 125 -0.13 0.26 5.32
CA PRO A 125 -0.13 0.15 6.77
C PRO A 125 -0.84 1.32 7.46
N SER A 126 -1.87 1.87 6.84
CA SER A 126 -2.54 3.09 7.28
C SER A 126 -3.27 2.95 8.61
N ASP A 127 -3.23 3.99 9.42
CA ASP A 127 -4.04 4.13 10.63
C ASP A 127 -5.46 4.60 10.34
N VAL A 128 -5.64 5.36 9.26
CA VAL A 128 -6.93 5.92 8.85
C VAL A 128 -7.03 5.95 7.33
N GLU A 129 -8.15 5.46 6.81
CA GLU A 129 -8.53 5.53 5.40
C GLU A 129 -10.01 5.85 5.25
N GLY A 130 -10.36 6.46 4.12
CA GLY A 130 -11.75 6.52 3.67
C GLY A 130 -12.07 5.32 2.77
N MET A 131 -11.72 5.43 1.48
CA MET A 131 -11.66 4.34 0.52
C MET A 131 -10.39 4.58 -0.30
N PRO A 132 -9.29 3.87 -0.01
CA PRO A 132 -7.98 4.16 -0.60
C PRO A 132 -7.94 3.74 -2.08
N ILE A 133 -7.83 4.73 -2.98
CA ILE A 133 -7.77 4.51 -4.42
C ILE A 133 -6.55 3.64 -4.77
N SER A 134 -5.40 3.90 -4.16
CA SER A 134 -4.18 3.11 -4.39
C SER A 134 -4.32 1.63 -4.05
N LEU A 135 -5.19 1.28 -3.09
CA LEU A 135 -5.50 -0.11 -2.79
C LEU A 135 -6.40 -0.73 -3.86
N LEU A 136 -7.41 0.01 -4.35
CA LEU A 136 -8.25 -0.43 -5.46
C LEU A 136 -7.42 -0.68 -6.72
N GLU A 137 -6.50 0.24 -7.04
CA GLU A 137 -5.56 0.10 -8.17
C GLU A 137 -4.67 -1.14 -8.01
N ALA A 138 -4.10 -1.35 -6.82
CA ALA A 138 -3.27 -2.51 -6.53
C ALA A 138 -4.05 -3.83 -6.73
N MET A 139 -5.25 -3.92 -6.17
CA MET A 139 -6.11 -5.11 -6.32
C MET A 139 -6.48 -5.36 -7.78
N ALA A 140 -6.86 -4.33 -8.52
CA ALA A 140 -7.22 -4.44 -9.92
C ALA A 140 -6.03 -4.83 -10.82
N CYS A 141 -4.81 -4.49 -10.44
CA CYS A 141 -3.59 -4.98 -11.09
C CYS A 141 -3.20 -6.42 -10.68
N GLY A 142 -3.97 -7.07 -9.78
CA GLY A 142 -3.70 -8.40 -9.28
C GLY A 142 -2.52 -8.47 -8.30
N CYS A 143 -2.27 -7.39 -7.55
CA CYS A 143 -1.27 -7.41 -6.48
C CYS A 143 -1.77 -8.23 -5.28
N GLU A 144 -0.89 -9.01 -4.65
CA GLU A 144 -1.14 -9.45 -3.28
C GLU A 144 -1.11 -8.23 -2.35
N CYS A 145 -2.20 -7.96 -1.66
CA CYS A 145 -2.35 -6.77 -0.81
C CYS A 145 -2.27 -7.14 0.66
N LEU A 146 -1.42 -6.45 1.43
CA LEU A 146 -1.36 -6.52 2.89
C LEU A 146 -1.73 -5.15 3.45
N VAL A 147 -2.78 -5.09 4.27
CA VAL A 147 -3.30 -3.84 4.81
C VAL A 147 -3.48 -3.93 6.33
N SER A 148 -3.51 -2.78 7.00
CA SER A 148 -3.93 -2.74 8.40
C SER A 148 -5.40 -3.17 8.54
N ASP A 149 -5.77 -3.77 9.69
CA ASP A 149 -7.10 -4.33 9.96
C ASP A 149 -8.18 -3.27 10.27
N ILE A 150 -7.98 -2.03 9.81
CA ILE A 150 -9.01 -0.98 9.86
C ILE A 150 -10.17 -1.34 8.93
N ASP A 151 -11.40 -1.10 9.38
CA ASP A 151 -12.62 -1.53 8.68
C ASP A 151 -12.65 -1.10 7.21
N THR A 152 -12.22 0.13 6.91
CA THR A 152 -12.23 0.67 5.54
C THR A 152 -11.27 -0.06 4.60
N ALA A 153 -10.08 -0.45 5.05
CA ALA A 153 -9.13 -1.20 4.23
C ALA A 153 -9.49 -2.69 4.19
N LYS A 154 -9.85 -3.26 5.35
CA LYS A 154 -10.27 -4.65 5.48
C LYS A 154 -11.48 -4.99 4.61
N ASN A 155 -12.49 -4.11 4.57
CA ASN A 155 -13.67 -4.31 3.73
C ASN A 155 -13.36 -4.23 2.23
N VAL A 156 -12.35 -3.46 1.83
CA VAL A 156 -11.90 -3.39 0.44
C VAL A 156 -11.18 -4.66 0.01
N VAL A 157 -10.23 -5.17 0.81
CA VAL A 157 -9.49 -6.39 0.45
C VAL A 157 -10.34 -7.65 0.57
N GLY A 158 -11.34 -7.66 1.47
CA GLY A 158 -12.22 -8.82 1.69
C GLY A 158 -11.43 -10.11 1.95
N GLU A 159 -11.78 -11.17 1.21
CA GLU A 159 -11.09 -12.46 1.24
C GLU A 159 -9.88 -12.56 0.30
N TYR A 160 -9.66 -11.53 -0.54
CA TYR A 160 -8.62 -11.50 -1.59
C TYR A 160 -7.31 -10.85 -1.13
N GLY A 161 -7.22 -10.42 0.13
CA GLY A 161 -6.02 -9.80 0.67
C GLY A 161 -5.71 -10.26 2.09
N TYR A 162 -4.59 -9.76 2.60
CA TYR A 162 -4.10 -10.07 3.94
C TYR A 162 -4.27 -8.86 4.84
N THR A 163 -4.49 -9.11 6.13
CA THR A 163 -4.54 -8.06 7.13
C THR A 163 -3.51 -8.30 8.22
N PHE A 164 -3.03 -7.22 8.81
CA PHE A 164 -2.24 -7.22 10.04
C PHE A 164 -2.86 -6.24 11.04
N LYS A 165 -2.58 -6.43 12.31
CA LYS A 165 -3.11 -5.61 13.38
C LYS A 165 -2.56 -4.18 13.29
N LYS A 166 -3.46 -3.21 13.19
CA LYS A 166 -3.16 -1.78 13.09
C LYS A 166 -2.08 -1.36 14.07
N SER A 167 -1.08 -0.60 13.60
CA SER A 167 0.04 -0.05 14.36
C SER A 167 0.93 -1.10 15.06
N ASP A 168 0.79 -2.39 14.72
CA ASP A 168 1.59 -3.48 15.27
C ASP A 168 2.70 -3.89 14.30
N VAL A 169 3.92 -3.38 14.55
CA VAL A 169 5.11 -3.64 13.72
C VAL A 169 5.49 -5.13 13.71
N ASN A 170 5.30 -5.82 14.84
CA ASN A 170 5.66 -7.24 14.93
C ASN A 170 4.69 -8.10 14.12
N ASP A 171 3.40 -7.81 14.17
CA ASP A 171 2.41 -8.52 13.37
C ASP A 171 2.61 -8.22 11.87
N LEU A 172 2.88 -6.96 11.50
CA LEU A 172 3.24 -6.59 10.12
C LEU A 172 4.46 -7.36 9.63
N LYS A 173 5.54 -7.42 10.42
CA LYS A 173 6.75 -8.20 10.11
C LYS A 173 6.41 -9.68 9.90
N ASN A 174 5.65 -10.28 10.82
CA ASN A 174 5.29 -11.69 10.72
C ASN A 174 4.48 -11.99 9.46
N LYS A 175 3.57 -11.11 9.09
CA LYS A 175 2.80 -11.20 7.84
C LYS A 175 3.67 -11.02 6.60
N LEU A 176 4.62 -10.09 6.62
CA LEU A 176 5.61 -9.95 5.53
C LEU A 176 6.39 -11.26 5.35
N CYS A 177 6.94 -11.82 6.42
CA CYS A 177 7.67 -13.10 6.36
C CYS A 177 6.79 -14.24 5.85
N GLU A 178 5.55 -14.34 6.34
CA GLU A 178 4.60 -15.38 5.92
C GLU A 178 4.32 -15.31 4.42
N ILE A 179 4.01 -14.12 3.89
CA ILE A 179 3.62 -13.93 2.49
C ILE A 179 4.83 -14.07 1.56
N LEU A 180 5.96 -13.49 1.92
CA LEU A 180 7.18 -13.56 1.12
C LEU A 180 7.79 -14.99 1.07
N GLY A 181 7.55 -15.80 2.09
CA GLY A 181 7.96 -17.19 2.14
C GLY A 181 7.13 -18.15 1.26
N LYS A 182 6.04 -17.66 0.67
CA LYS A 182 5.17 -18.43 -0.22
C LYS A 182 5.37 -18.01 -1.68
N PRO A 183 5.14 -18.91 -2.66
CA PRO A 183 4.99 -18.48 -4.04
C PRO A 183 3.89 -17.41 -4.14
N LYS A 184 4.05 -16.46 -5.07
CA LYS A 184 2.99 -15.49 -5.35
C LYS A 184 1.76 -16.25 -5.86
N ALA A 185 0.58 -15.90 -5.34
CA ALA A 185 -0.66 -16.45 -5.82
C ALA A 185 -0.85 -16.10 -7.30
N ASP A 186 -1.36 -17.04 -8.09
CA ASP A 186 -1.78 -16.74 -9.46
C ASP A 186 -2.89 -15.70 -9.42
N LYS A 187 -2.86 -14.77 -10.39
CA LYS A 187 -3.94 -13.78 -10.52
C LYS A 187 -5.26 -14.56 -10.64
N ALA A 188 -6.22 -14.28 -9.76
CA ALA A 188 -7.57 -14.78 -9.94
C ALA A 188 -8.10 -14.24 -11.29
N GLU A 189 -8.59 -15.15 -12.15
CA GLU A 189 -9.26 -14.81 -13.40
C GLU A 189 -10.58 -14.06 -13.17
#